data_174d940c9c971f2587a36081d5c5de66
#
_entry.id   174d940c9c971f2587a36081d5c5de66
#
_cell.length_a   1.000
_cell.length_b   1.000
_cell.length_c   1.000
_cell.angle_alpha   90.00
_cell.angle_beta   90.00
_cell.angle_gamma   90.00
#
_symmetry.space_group_name_H-M   'P 1'
#
loop_
_entity.id
_entity.type
_entity.pdbx_description
1 polymer ?
#
loop_
_entity_poly.entity_id
_entity_poly.type
_entity_poly.pdbx_seq_one_letter_code
_entity_poly.pdbx_strand_id
1 'polypeptide(L)'
;MNITLLISAVLLSTSAMAAEKIYLDRLKNTLICHHCNLSDAQLQGQDFSGADMSEALLKGINLSDTKLVGCWFTRSRVQNANFENADLSTALMDYANFTGVNFKGAKLDGAKLNFANLTNANLKGASLKNTTIRGVLFCNTTMPDGEINNSGCKK
;
A
#
# COMPACT_ATOMS: atom_id res chain seq x y z
N MET A 1 -23.34 -36.18 6.76
CA MET A 1 -22.22 -35.29 6.43
C MET A 1 -22.71 -34.38 5.31
N ASN A 2 -23.00 -33.10 5.63
CA ASN A 2 -23.74 -32.21 4.72
C ASN A 2 -22.86 -31.67 3.60
N ILE A 3 -23.03 -32.22 2.41
CA ILE A 3 -22.39 -31.79 1.14
C ILE A 3 -22.73 -30.33 0.77
N THR A 4 -23.86 -29.81 1.26
CA THR A 4 -24.32 -28.42 1.00
C THR A 4 -23.43 -27.33 1.59
N LEU A 5 -22.70 -27.59 2.70
CA LEU A 5 -21.82 -26.58 3.32
C LEU A 5 -20.49 -26.39 2.55
N LEU A 6 -20.03 -27.43 1.84
CA LEU A 6 -18.79 -27.37 1.05
C LEU A 6 -18.97 -26.58 -0.25
N ILE A 7 -20.20 -26.61 -0.84
CA ILE A 7 -20.48 -25.93 -2.11
C ILE A 7 -20.55 -24.39 -1.90
N SER A 8 -21.07 -23.92 -0.75
CA SER A 8 -21.16 -22.49 -0.49
C SER A 8 -19.78 -21.83 -0.25
N ALA A 9 -18.86 -22.54 0.42
CA ALA A 9 -17.50 -22.05 0.67
C ALA A 9 -16.66 -21.99 -0.62
N VAL A 10 -16.84 -22.97 -1.51
CA VAL A 10 -16.15 -23.00 -2.81
C VAL A 10 -16.67 -21.91 -3.76
N LEU A 11 -17.96 -21.62 -3.77
CA LEU A 11 -18.57 -20.58 -4.61
C LEU A 11 -18.15 -19.16 -4.17
N LEU A 12 -18.03 -18.90 -2.87
CA LEU A 12 -17.52 -17.64 -2.34
C LEU A 12 -16.04 -17.43 -2.68
N SER A 13 -15.24 -18.47 -2.64
CA SER A 13 -13.81 -18.41 -3.01
C SER A 13 -13.63 -18.15 -4.51
N THR A 14 -14.43 -18.77 -5.38
CA THR A 14 -14.32 -18.59 -6.84
C THR A 14 -14.74 -17.21 -7.31
N SER A 15 -15.78 -16.60 -6.72
CA SER A 15 -16.20 -15.24 -7.08
C SER A 15 -15.22 -14.17 -6.60
N ALA A 16 -14.65 -14.32 -5.41
CA ALA A 16 -13.61 -13.42 -4.90
C ALA A 16 -12.33 -13.51 -5.74
N MET A 17 -11.88 -14.72 -6.08
CA MET A 17 -10.72 -14.94 -6.96
C MET A 17 -10.96 -14.40 -8.38
N ALA A 18 -12.18 -14.49 -8.91
CA ALA A 18 -12.52 -13.94 -10.22
C ALA A 18 -12.48 -12.40 -10.22
N ALA A 19 -12.98 -11.75 -9.17
CA ALA A 19 -12.93 -10.30 -9.02
C ALA A 19 -11.48 -9.81 -8.87
N GLU A 20 -10.68 -10.47 -8.05
CA GLU A 20 -9.25 -10.18 -7.89
C GLU A 20 -8.53 -10.31 -9.24
N LYS A 21 -8.76 -11.38 -9.99
CA LYS A 21 -8.17 -11.59 -11.31
C LYS A 21 -8.50 -10.44 -12.27
N ILE A 22 -9.73 -9.96 -12.31
CA ILE A 22 -10.15 -8.84 -13.17
C ILE A 22 -9.35 -7.57 -12.85
N TYR A 23 -9.17 -7.25 -11.55
CA TYR A 23 -8.43 -6.07 -11.13
C TYR A 23 -6.91 -6.23 -11.39
N LEU A 24 -6.36 -7.42 -11.19
CA LEU A 24 -4.97 -7.72 -11.51
C LEU A 24 -4.68 -7.60 -13.00
N ASP A 25 -5.54 -8.17 -13.85
CA ASP A 25 -5.41 -8.07 -15.31
C ASP A 25 -5.53 -6.61 -15.75
N ARG A 26 -6.44 -5.84 -15.15
CA ARG A 26 -6.59 -4.41 -15.41
C ARG A 26 -5.33 -3.64 -15.03
N LEU A 27 -4.80 -3.83 -13.82
CA LEU A 27 -3.56 -3.19 -13.37
C LEU A 27 -2.39 -3.53 -14.30
N LYS A 28 -2.20 -4.80 -14.64
CA LYS A 28 -1.09 -5.26 -15.48
C LYS A 28 -1.16 -4.76 -16.91
N ASN A 29 -2.36 -4.65 -17.47
CA ASN A 29 -2.53 -4.29 -18.87
C ASN A 29 -2.65 -2.79 -19.12
N THR A 30 -3.14 -2.02 -18.14
CA THR A 30 -3.46 -0.60 -18.33
C THR A 30 -2.76 0.34 -17.36
N LEU A 31 -2.16 -0.17 -16.29
CA LEU A 31 -1.66 0.61 -15.13
C LEU A 31 -2.74 1.49 -14.46
N ILE A 32 -4.02 1.27 -14.75
CA ILE A 32 -5.15 2.03 -14.19
C ILE A 32 -5.94 1.12 -13.27
N CYS A 33 -5.83 1.33 -11.98
CA CYS A 33 -6.54 0.57 -10.96
C CYS A 33 -7.24 1.46 -9.92
N HIS A 34 -7.72 2.62 -10.38
CA HIS A 34 -8.55 3.52 -9.59
C HIS A 34 -9.80 2.78 -9.05
N HIS A 35 -10.05 2.84 -7.75
CA HIS A 35 -11.08 2.09 -7.03
C HIS A 35 -10.99 0.54 -7.10
N CYS A 36 -9.90 -0.05 -7.57
CA CYS A 36 -9.72 -1.50 -7.53
C CYS A 36 -9.71 -2.04 -6.10
N ASN A 37 -10.12 -3.29 -5.95
CA ASN A 37 -9.87 -4.06 -4.74
C ASN A 37 -8.79 -5.11 -5.02
N LEU A 38 -7.58 -4.84 -4.54
CA LEU A 38 -6.41 -5.71 -4.61
C LEU A 38 -5.92 -6.11 -3.20
N SER A 39 -6.86 -6.15 -2.23
CA SER A 39 -6.51 -6.56 -0.87
C SER A 39 -5.88 -7.94 -0.88
N ASP A 40 -4.81 -8.11 -0.10
CA ASP A 40 -4.03 -9.33 0.08
C ASP A 40 -3.33 -9.88 -1.19
N ALA A 41 -3.39 -9.15 -2.33
CA ALA A 41 -2.72 -9.56 -3.57
C ALA A 41 -1.19 -9.64 -3.41
N GLN A 42 -0.57 -10.63 -4.09
CA GLN A 42 0.87 -10.87 -4.06
C GLN A 42 1.49 -10.37 -5.37
N LEU A 43 2.13 -9.18 -5.32
CA LEU A 43 2.63 -8.46 -6.50
C LEU A 43 4.10 -8.06 -6.39
N GLN A 44 4.84 -8.75 -5.51
CA GLN A 44 6.26 -8.44 -5.25
C GLN A 44 7.14 -8.52 -6.50
N GLY A 45 8.15 -7.68 -6.55
CA GLY A 45 9.20 -7.68 -7.56
C GLY A 45 8.78 -7.21 -8.96
N GLN A 46 7.54 -6.73 -9.13
CA GLN A 46 7.02 -6.27 -10.44
C GLN A 46 7.30 -4.79 -10.67
N ASP A 47 7.07 -4.31 -11.89
CA ASP A 47 7.18 -2.91 -12.26
C ASP A 47 5.78 -2.34 -12.58
N PHE A 48 5.29 -1.46 -11.71
CA PHE A 48 4.04 -0.73 -11.87
C PHE A 48 4.27 0.78 -11.87
N SER A 49 5.46 1.23 -12.30
CA SER A 49 5.78 2.65 -12.34
C SER A 49 4.71 3.43 -13.09
N GLY A 50 4.26 4.55 -12.51
CA GLY A 50 3.20 5.39 -13.04
C GLY A 50 1.78 4.85 -12.88
N ALA A 51 1.58 3.70 -12.25
CA ALA A 51 0.24 3.14 -12.07
C ALA A 51 -0.66 4.04 -11.21
N ASP A 52 -1.92 4.18 -11.61
CA ASP A 52 -2.96 4.84 -10.82
C ASP A 52 -3.71 3.83 -9.95
N MET A 53 -3.37 3.84 -8.66
CA MET A 53 -4.04 3.08 -7.61
C MET A 53 -4.75 4.01 -6.61
N SER A 54 -5.16 5.20 -7.08
CA SER A 54 -5.89 6.16 -6.26
C SER A 54 -7.22 5.57 -5.78
N GLU A 55 -7.58 5.86 -4.53
CA GLU A 55 -8.81 5.39 -3.87
C GLU A 55 -8.99 3.86 -3.86
N ALA A 56 -7.96 3.10 -4.23
CA ALA A 56 -8.00 1.65 -4.25
C ALA A 56 -7.99 1.04 -2.84
N LEU A 57 -8.54 -0.17 -2.73
CA LEU A 57 -8.46 -1.02 -1.54
C LEU A 57 -7.26 -1.95 -1.69
N LEU A 58 -6.21 -1.70 -0.89
CA LEU A 58 -4.92 -2.37 -0.97
C LEU A 58 -4.50 -2.95 0.40
N LYS A 59 -5.48 -3.24 1.25
CA LYS A 59 -5.21 -3.79 2.59
C LYS A 59 -4.45 -5.10 2.48
N GLY A 60 -3.32 -5.21 3.20
CA GLY A 60 -2.52 -6.44 3.23
C GLY A 60 -1.80 -6.78 1.92
N ILE A 61 -1.85 -5.92 0.89
CA ILE A 61 -1.16 -6.16 -0.39
C ILE A 61 0.36 -6.32 -0.17
N ASN A 62 0.97 -7.24 -0.90
CA ASN A 62 2.42 -7.39 -0.92
C ASN A 62 3.02 -6.77 -2.18
N LEU A 63 3.69 -5.64 -2.00
CA LEU A 63 4.41 -4.87 -3.02
C LEU A 63 5.91 -4.75 -2.67
N SER A 64 6.46 -5.74 -1.93
CA SER A 64 7.90 -5.73 -1.63
C SER A 64 8.74 -5.84 -2.89
N ASP A 65 9.90 -5.19 -2.90
CA ASP A 65 10.86 -5.15 -4.01
C ASP A 65 10.27 -4.65 -5.35
N THR A 66 9.11 -3.99 -5.33
CA THR A 66 8.36 -3.54 -6.51
C THR A 66 8.81 -2.14 -6.93
N LYS A 67 8.83 -1.87 -8.25
CA LYS A 67 9.00 -0.52 -8.76
C LYS A 67 7.64 0.19 -8.84
N LEU A 68 7.53 1.31 -8.13
CA LEU A 68 6.32 2.11 -8.00
C LEU A 68 6.61 3.60 -8.23
N VAL A 69 7.63 3.89 -9.06
CA VAL A 69 8.05 5.27 -9.32
C VAL A 69 6.91 6.08 -9.93
N GLY A 70 6.56 7.20 -9.30
CA GLY A 70 5.48 8.07 -9.77
C GLY A 70 4.07 7.49 -9.68
N CYS A 71 3.88 6.38 -8.96
CA CYS A 71 2.54 5.80 -8.73
C CYS A 71 1.62 6.74 -7.95
N TRP A 72 0.33 6.59 -8.17
CA TRP A 72 -0.71 7.34 -7.48
C TRP A 72 -1.42 6.45 -6.46
N PHE A 73 -1.28 6.77 -5.17
CA PHE A 73 -1.95 6.16 -4.03
C PHE A 73 -2.85 7.15 -3.28
N THR A 74 -3.16 8.29 -3.89
CA THR A 74 -3.96 9.34 -3.25
C THR A 74 -5.28 8.77 -2.73
N ARG A 75 -5.57 9.00 -1.42
CA ARG A 75 -6.77 8.48 -0.72
C ARG A 75 -6.95 6.96 -0.71
N SER A 76 -5.94 6.20 -1.09
CA SER A 76 -6.00 4.74 -1.05
C SER A 76 -6.01 4.18 0.37
N ARG A 77 -6.53 2.97 0.54
CA ARG A 77 -6.58 2.22 1.80
C ARG A 77 -5.55 1.10 1.76
N VAL A 78 -4.40 1.33 2.40
CA VAL A 78 -3.19 0.49 2.24
C VAL A 78 -2.78 -0.16 3.58
N GLN A 79 -3.69 -0.27 4.53
CA GLN A 79 -3.37 -0.76 5.87
C GLN A 79 -2.71 -2.15 5.84
N ASN A 80 -1.66 -2.31 6.66
CA ASN A 80 -0.92 -3.56 6.85
C ASN A 80 -0.27 -4.12 5.57
N ALA A 81 -0.09 -3.29 4.54
CA ALA A 81 0.60 -3.68 3.32
C ALA A 81 2.12 -3.81 3.52
N ASN A 82 2.76 -4.56 2.63
CA ASN A 82 4.21 -4.70 2.61
C ASN A 82 4.82 -3.99 1.40
N PHE A 83 5.62 -2.95 1.66
CA PHE A 83 6.42 -2.20 0.69
C PHE A 83 7.92 -2.30 1.00
N GLU A 84 8.36 -3.37 1.66
CA GLU A 84 9.78 -3.55 1.98
C GLU A 84 10.63 -3.46 0.70
N ASN A 85 11.66 -2.60 0.71
CA ASN A 85 12.57 -2.31 -0.41
C ASN A 85 11.89 -1.79 -1.69
N ALA A 86 10.61 -1.42 -1.68
CA ALA A 86 9.94 -0.87 -2.87
C ALA A 86 10.51 0.50 -3.26
N ASP A 87 10.52 0.81 -4.56
CA ASP A 87 10.87 2.12 -5.08
C ASP A 87 9.61 2.96 -5.32
N LEU A 88 9.29 3.82 -4.36
CA LEU A 88 8.17 4.76 -4.37
C LEU A 88 8.61 6.20 -4.70
N SER A 89 9.76 6.35 -5.34
CA SER A 89 10.28 7.68 -5.69
C SER A 89 9.22 8.48 -6.46
N THR A 90 9.01 9.73 -6.06
CA THR A 90 8.03 10.66 -6.64
C THR A 90 6.55 10.21 -6.61
N ALA A 91 6.21 9.16 -5.88
CA ALA A 91 4.83 8.69 -5.74
C ALA A 91 3.91 9.72 -5.08
N LEU A 92 2.64 9.76 -5.50
CA LEU A 92 1.60 10.60 -4.92
C LEU A 92 0.80 9.80 -3.90
N MET A 93 1.00 10.08 -2.62
CA MET A 93 0.49 9.29 -1.49
C MET A 93 -0.35 10.14 -0.54
N ASP A 94 -0.78 11.33 -0.98
CA ASP A 94 -1.51 12.29 -0.15
C ASP A 94 -2.85 11.71 0.34
N TYR A 95 -3.18 11.94 1.61
CA TYR A 95 -4.42 11.50 2.27
C TYR A 95 -4.62 9.98 2.33
N ALA A 96 -3.62 9.18 1.98
CA ALA A 96 -3.73 7.72 2.02
C ALA A 96 -3.58 7.18 3.45
N ASN A 97 -4.18 6.02 3.69
CA ASN A 97 -4.09 5.34 4.97
C ASN A 97 -3.04 4.21 4.91
N PHE A 98 -1.87 4.48 5.46
CA PHE A 98 -0.74 3.55 5.58
C PHE A 98 -0.56 3.00 7.00
N THR A 99 -1.63 2.90 7.77
CA THR A 99 -1.56 2.32 9.12
C THR A 99 -0.97 0.92 9.09
N GLY A 100 0.07 0.68 9.88
CA GLY A 100 0.72 -0.63 10.02
C GLY A 100 1.52 -1.09 8.80
N VAL A 101 1.79 -0.21 7.82
CA VAL A 101 2.53 -0.57 6.60
C VAL A 101 4.01 -0.78 6.90
N ASN A 102 4.60 -1.80 6.26
CA ASN A 102 6.04 -2.02 6.25
C ASN A 102 6.69 -1.30 5.06
N PHE A 103 7.40 -0.19 5.33
CA PHE A 103 8.24 0.55 4.38
C PHE A 103 9.72 0.35 4.62
N LYS A 104 10.13 -0.70 5.34
CA LYS A 104 11.53 -0.95 5.66
C LYS A 104 12.39 -0.96 4.38
N GLY A 105 13.43 -0.13 4.34
CA GLY A 105 14.33 -0.01 3.20
C GLY A 105 13.71 0.59 1.93
N ALA A 106 12.44 1.03 1.95
CA ALA A 106 11.78 1.63 0.79
C ALA A 106 12.41 2.97 0.40
N LYS A 107 12.36 3.32 -0.89
CA LYS A 107 12.72 4.64 -1.40
C LYS A 107 11.47 5.48 -1.57
N LEU A 108 11.38 6.55 -0.79
CA LEU A 108 10.29 7.52 -0.84
C LEU A 108 10.77 8.90 -1.33
N ASP A 109 11.91 8.96 -2.01
CA ASP A 109 12.55 10.20 -2.41
C ASP A 109 11.65 11.02 -3.34
N GLY A 110 11.36 12.27 -2.95
CA GLY A 110 10.44 13.14 -3.69
C GLY A 110 8.97 12.76 -3.63
N ALA A 111 8.59 11.72 -2.88
CA ALA A 111 7.18 11.34 -2.71
C ALA A 111 6.37 12.39 -1.96
N LYS A 112 5.06 12.43 -2.17
CA LYS A 112 4.11 13.31 -1.48
C LYS A 112 3.25 12.50 -0.52
N LEU A 113 3.41 12.72 0.78
CA LEU A 113 2.70 12.04 1.87
C LEU A 113 1.80 13.00 2.66
N ASN A 114 1.45 14.17 2.12
CA ASN A 114 0.73 15.15 2.89
C ASN A 114 -0.59 14.57 3.43
N PHE A 115 -0.83 14.78 4.73
CA PHE A 115 -2.03 14.30 5.43
C PHE A 115 -2.24 12.77 5.41
N ALA A 116 -1.21 12.01 5.07
CA ALA A 116 -1.25 10.54 5.15
C ALA A 116 -1.21 10.06 6.60
N ASN A 117 -1.77 8.89 6.86
CA ASN A 117 -1.73 8.25 8.16
C ASN A 117 -0.65 7.15 8.17
N LEU A 118 0.41 7.34 8.94
CA LEU A 118 1.52 6.41 9.13
C LEU A 118 1.53 5.77 10.54
N THR A 119 0.40 5.76 11.23
CA THR A 119 0.29 5.12 12.56
C THR A 119 0.76 3.67 12.49
N ASN A 120 1.65 3.27 13.41
CA ASN A 120 2.25 1.92 13.48
C ASN A 120 3.05 1.51 12.22
N ALA A 121 3.37 2.42 11.30
CA ALA A 121 4.17 2.10 10.13
C ALA A 121 5.65 1.92 10.49
N ASN A 122 6.36 1.11 9.70
CA ASN A 122 7.80 0.87 9.85
C ASN A 122 8.56 1.46 8.66
N LEU A 123 9.29 2.56 8.88
CA LEU A 123 10.14 3.25 7.89
C LEU A 123 11.64 2.95 8.10
N LYS A 124 12.01 1.98 8.94
CA LYS A 124 13.42 1.72 9.26
C LYS A 124 14.26 1.53 7.99
N GLY A 125 15.31 2.35 7.84
CA GLY A 125 16.21 2.33 6.69
C GLY A 125 15.61 2.88 5.39
N ALA A 126 14.39 3.42 5.41
CA ALA A 126 13.80 4.06 4.23
C ALA A 126 14.50 5.39 3.89
N SER A 127 14.54 5.77 2.62
CA SER A 127 14.99 7.09 2.17
C SER A 127 13.81 8.05 2.02
N LEU A 128 13.91 9.23 2.63
CA LEU A 128 12.89 10.28 2.60
C LEU A 128 13.44 11.61 2.03
N LYS A 129 14.43 11.57 1.14
CA LYS A 129 15.03 12.78 0.57
C LYS A 129 13.99 13.56 -0.24
N ASN A 130 13.81 14.86 0.08
CA ASN A 130 12.85 15.73 -0.59
C ASN A 130 11.39 15.23 -0.54
N THR A 131 11.06 14.33 0.38
CA THR A 131 9.69 13.86 0.61
C THR A 131 8.88 14.94 1.31
N THR A 132 7.64 15.19 0.86
CA THR A 132 6.74 16.12 1.55
C THR A 132 5.88 15.38 2.57
N ILE A 133 5.92 15.82 3.83
CA ILE A 133 5.27 15.18 4.99
C ILE A 133 4.38 16.14 5.78
N ARG A 134 3.81 17.15 5.13
CA ARG A 134 2.94 18.12 5.81
C ARG A 134 1.69 17.43 6.38
N GLY A 135 1.44 17.59 7.68
CA GLY A 135 0.24 17.04 8.33
C GLY A 135 0.16 15.52 8.37
N VAL A 136 1.28 14.82 8.17
CA VAL A 136 1.35 13.36 8.34
C VAL A 136 1.08 13.00 9.80
N LEU A 137 0.25 11.98 10.00
CA LEU A 137 -0.02 11.42 11.32
C LEU A 137 1.03 10.34 11.65
N PHE A 138 1.97 10.71 12.53
CA PHE A 138 2.96 9.78 13.10
C PHE A 138 2.52 9.39 14.52
N CYS A 139 2.17 8.16 14.74
CA CYS A 139 1.89 7.61 16.07
C CYS A 139 2.42 6.18 16.14
N ASN A 140 3.31 5.91 17.08
CA ASN A 140 4.03 4.65 17.17
C ASN A 140 4.70 4.27 15.82
N THR A 141 5.19 5.27 15.09
CA THR A 141 5.81 5.09 13.77
C THR A 141 7.30 4.95 13.91
N THR A 142 7.87 3.86 13.41
CA THR A 142 9.34 3.69 13.36
C THR A 142 9.91 4.52 12.21
N MET A 143 10.78 5.48 12.53
CA MET A 143 11.43 6.37 11.58
C MET A 143 12.66 5.70 10.91
N PRO A 144 13.25 6.30 9.86
CA PRO A 144 14.39 5.70 9.15
C PRO A 144 15.59 5.34 10.01
N ASP A 145 15.88 6.11 11.05
CA ASP A 145 16.95 5.87 12.03
C ASP A 145 16.59 4.78 13.08
N GLY A 146 15.35 4.32 13.09
CA GLY A 146 14.82 3.34 14.04
C GLY A 146 14.16 3.95 15.27
N GLU A 147 14.17 5.27 15.44
CA GLU A 147 13.48 5.96 16.54
C GLU A 147 11.95 5.92 16.35
N ILE A 148 11.20 5.97 17.45
CA ILE A 148 9.74 5.98 17.42
C ILE A 148 9.22 7.40 17.44
N ASN A 149 8.44 7.76 16.43
CA ASN A 149 7.76 9.05 16.34
C ASN A 149 6.31 8.94 16.83
N ASN A 150 5.97 9.74 17.85
CA ASN A 150 4.65 9.82 18.48
C ASN A 150 4.02 11.21 18.37
N SER A 151 4.55 12.08 17.51
CA SER A 151 4.16 13.50 17.44
C SER A 151 2.68 13.70 17.07
N GLY A 152 2.06 12.75 16.40
CA GLY A 152 0.65 12.80 16.00
C GLY A 152 -0.29 11.93 16.85
N CYS A 153 0.19 11.26 17.90
CA CYS A 153 -0.70 10.54 18.79
C CYS A 153 -1.66 11.49 19.51
N LYS A 154 -2.95 11.16 19.52
CA LYS A 154 -3.91 11.87 20.37
C LYS A 154 -3.56 11.62 21.85
N LYS A 155 -3.49 12.69 22.63
CA LYS A 155 -3.38 12.64 24.08
C LYS A 155 -4.71 12.24 24.70
#